data_3d9981154f51f5f0957952cc7dffd795
#
_entry.id   3d9981154f51f5f0957952cc7dffd795
#
_cell.length_a   1.000
_cell.length_b   1.000
_cell.length_c   1.000
_cell.angle_alpha   90.00
_cell.angle_beta   90.00
_cell.angle_gamma   90.00
#
_symmetry.space_group_name_H-M   'P 1'
#
loop_
_entity.id
_entity.type
_entity.pdbx_description
1 polymer ?
#
loop_
_entity_poly.entity_id
_entity_poly.type
_entity_poly.pdbx_seq_one_letter_code
_entity_poly.pdbx_strand_id
1 'polypeptide(L)'
;MSVTIRKARSADLGIIYDIRRDAILGIDSGDFGVIERQAWADRRSPEFFAGRVATGDVVLAVSGSNGLGWGSSSGDYISGVYVRSSLGRTGVGRAIMSRLESDIVKRGHERATLDSSANAVGFYIKLGYALVGLPDNAGALPMRKTLRVPDP
;
A
#
# COMPACT_ATOMS: atom_id res chain seq x y z
N MET A 1 18.03 -9.94 4.37
CA MET A 1 17.34 -9.78 3.08
C MET A 1 17.62 -8.38 2.55
N SER A 2 18.11 -8.28 1.34
CA SER A 2 18.37 -6.99 0.68
C SER A 2 17.14 -6.58 -0.12
N VAL A 3 16.54 -5.44 0.21
CA VAL A 3 15.32 -4.95 -0.42
C VAL A 3 15.65 -3.75 -1.30
N THR A 4 15.23 -3.83 -2.57
CA THR A 4 15.28 -2.71 -3.51
C THR A 4 13.87 -2.30 -3.86
N ILE A 5 13.62 -0.99 -3.93
CA ILE A 5 12.32 -0.47 -4.37
C ILE A 5 12.49 0.25 -5.69
N ARG A 6 11.70 -0.14 -6.68
CA ARG A 6 11.73 0.42 -8.02
C ARG A 6 10.32 0.64 -8.55
N LYS A 7 10.19 1.45 -9.58
CA LYS A 7 8.92 1.58 -10.29
C LYS A 7 8.55 0.25 -10.93
N ALA A 8 7.27 -0.10 -10.82
CA ALA A 8 6.75 -1.29 -11.48
C ALA A 8 6.65 -1.07 -13.00
N ARG A 9 6.80 -2.16 -13.73
CA ARG A 9 6.71 -2.21 -15.19
C ARG A 9 5.55 -3.12 -15.59
N SER A 10 5.13 -3.05 -16.85
CA SER A 10 4.02 -3.88 -17.35
C SER A 10 4.28 -5.38 -17.16
N ALA A 11 5.53 -5.81 -17.23
CA ALA A 11 5.91 -7.21 -16.97
C ALA A 11 5.66 -7.63 -15.51
N ASP A 12 5.48 -6.69 -14.60
CA ASP A 12 5.27 -6.97 -13.17
C ASP A 12 3.79 -7.16 -12.80
N LEU A 13 2.85 -6.99 -13.73
CA LEU A 13 1.41 -7.03 -13.44
C LEU A 13 0.98 -8.34 -12.75
N GLY A 14 1.50 -9.47 -13.20
CA GLY A 14 1.21 -10.77 -12.58
C GLY A 14 1.68 -10.83 -11.13
N ILE A 15 2.88 -10.34 -10.86
CA ILE A 15 3.46 -10.30 -9.51
C ILE A 15 2.66 -9.36 -8.60
N ILE A 16 2.27 -8.21 -9.12
CA ILE A 16 1.45 -7.22 -8.38
C ILE A 16 0.12 -7.84 -7.96
N TYR A 17 -0.52 -8.53 -8.89
CA TYR A 17 -1.78 -9.21 -8.61
C TYR A 17 -1.62 -10.32 -7.57
N ASP A 18 -0.59 -11.15 -7.70
CA ASP A 18 -0.30 -12.24 -6.77
C ASP A 18 -0.02 -11.73 -5.35
N ILE A 19 0.78 -10.67 -5.23
CA ILE A 19 1.10 -10.09 -3.94
C ILE A 19 -0.16 -9.57 -3.26
N ARG A 20 -1.02 -8.88 -4.00
CA ARG A 20 -2.28 -8.35 -3.45
C ARG A 20 -3.18 -9.48 -2.96
N ARG A 21 -3.37 -10.53 -3.76
CA ARG A 21 -4.16 -11.68 -3.34
C ARG A 21 -3.59 -12.32 -2.08
N ASP A 22 -2.30 -12.61 -2.08
CA ASP A 22 -1.63 -13.22 -0.94
C ASP A 22 -1.79 -12.38 0.33
N ALA A 23 -1.59 -11.06 0.22
CA ALA A 23 -1.70 -10.16 1.35
C ALA A 23 -3.13 -10.16 1.93
N ILE A 24 -4.15 -10.10 1.08
CA ILE A 24 -5.55 -10.07 1.52
C ILE A 24 -5.97 -11.42 2.11
N LEU A 25 -5.63 -12.52 1.43
CA LEU A 25 -6.00 -13.86 1.91
C LEU A 25 -5.26 -14.24 3.20
N GLY A 26 -4.11 -13.65 3.45
CA GLY A 26 -3.31 -13.88 4.65
C GLY A 26 -3.69 -13.03 5.86
N ILE A 27 -4.73 -12.21 5.79
CA ILE A 27 -5.18 -11.41 6.93
C ILE A 27 -5.70 -12.33 8.03
N ASP A 28 -5.13 -12.25 9.22
CA ASP A 28 -5.47 -13.11 10.35
C ASP A 28 -5.96 -12.34 11.59
N SER A 29 -6.23 -11.04 11.42
CA SER A 29 -6.61 -10.15 12.53
C SER A 29 -8.00 -10.40 13.11
N GLY A 30 -8.83 -11.21 12.42
CA GLY A 30 -10.22 -11.44 12.82
C GLY A 30 -11.21 -10.37 12.35
N ASP A 31 -10.72 -9.29 11.72
CA ASP A 31 -11.58 -8.22 11.18
C ASP A 31 -12.40 -8.66 9.96
N PHE A 32 -11.92 -9.71 9.28
CA PHE A 32 -12.55 -10.21 8.05
C PHE A 32 -12.63 -11.74 8.06
N GLY A 33 -13.79 -12.29 7.68
CA GLY A 33 -13.96 -13.73 7.49
C GLY A 33 -13.32 -14.25 6.21
N VAL A 34 -13.23 -15.56 6.06
CA VAL A 34 -12.61 -16.21 4.89
C VAL A 34 -13.35 -15.80 3.60
N ILE A 35 -14.69 -15.83 3.61
CA ILE A 35 -15.50 -15.48 2.44
C ILE A 35 -15.30 -14.02 2.07
N GLU A 36 -15.26 -13.12 3.06
CA GLU A 36 -15.04 -11.69 2.82
C GLU A 36 -13.66 -11.43 2.21
N ARG A 37 -12.62 -12.12 2.70
CA ARG A 37 -11.26 -11.98 2.16
C ARG A 37 -11.17 -12.47 0.73
N GLN A 38 -11.79 -13.61 0.41
CA GLN A 38 -11.82 -14.13 -0.96
C GLN A 38 -12.55 -13.17 -1.91
N ALA A 39 -13.70 -12.64 -1.51
CA ALA A 39 -14.43 -11.67 -2.32
C ALA A 39 -13.61 -10.41 -2.56
N TRP A 40 -12.90 -9.92 -1.54
CA TRP A 40 -12.03 -8.76 -1.65
C TRP A 40 -10.85 -9.06 -2.59
N ALA A 41 -10.17 -10.21 -2.42
CA ALA A 41 -9.03 -10.60 -3.24
C ALA A 41 -9.42 -10.76 -4.72
N ASP A 42 -10.62 -11.24 -5.00
CA ASP A 42 -11.10 -11.52 -6.35
C ASP A 42 -11.77 -10.32 -7.02
N ARG A 43 -11.96 -9.19 -6.32
CA ARG A 43 -12.68 -8.03 -6.83
C ARG A 43 -12.02 -7.38 -8.04
N ARG A 44 -10.69 -7.53 -8.18
CA ARG A 44 -9.91 -6.90 -9.24
C ARG A 44 -9.19 -7.95 -10.07
N SER A 45 -9.06 -7.69 -11.36
CA SER A 45 -8.23 -8.48 -12.26
C SER A 45 -6.85 -7.83 -12.40
N PRO A 46 -5.84 -8.56 -12.93
CA PRO A 46 -4.52 -7.97 -13.16
C PRO A 46 -4.57 -6.69 -14.01
N GLU A 47 -5.45 -6.66 -15.00
CA GLU A 47 -5.59 -5.51 -15.91
C GLU A 47 -6.05 -4.25 -15.22
N PHE A 48 -6.73 -4.35 -14.09
CA PHE A 48 -7.16 -3.18 -13.31
C PHE A 48 -5.98 -2.29 -12.92
N PHE A 49 -4.81 -2.87 -12.69
CA PHE A 49 -3.63 -2.13 -12.24
C PHE A 49 -2.77 -1.59 -13.38
N ALA A 50 -3.06 -1.97 -14.64
CA ALA A 50 -2.23 -1.62 -15.79
C ALA A 50 -2.08 -0.10 -15.98
N GLY A 51 -3.17 0.65 -15.81
CA GLY A 51 -3.14 2.12 -15.95
C GLY A 51 -2.23 2.78 -14.94
N ARG A 52 -2.28 2.36 -13.69
CA ARG A 52 -1.43 2.91 -12.62
C ARG A 52 0.05 2.57 -12.81
N VAL A 53 0.34 1.36 -13.30
CA VAL A 53 1.70 0.96 -13.64
C VAL A 53 2.21 1.81 -14.79
N ALA A 54 1.40 2.03 -15.83
CA ALA A 54 1.78 2.82 -16.99
C ALA A 54 2.10 4.27 -16.66
N THR A 55 1.41 4.86 -15.67
CA THR A 55 1.67 6.24 -15.23
C THR A 55 2.86 6.35 -14.27
N GLY A 56 3.44 5.23 -13.84
CA GLY A 56 4.56 5.22 -12.88
C GLY A 56 4.14 5.39 -11.43
N ASP A 57 2.85 5.22 -11.13
CA ASP A 57 2.29 5.42 -9.78
C ASP A 57 2.53 4.23 -8.85
N VAL A 58 3.02 3.11 -9.36
CA VAL A 58 3.24 1.87 -8.59
C VAL A 58 4.72 1.63 -8.38
N VAL A 59 5.10 1.35 -7.13
CA VAL A 59 6.46 0.93 -6.77
C VAL A 59 6.43 -0.51 -6.27
N LEU A 60 7.46 -1.28 -6.63
CA LEU A 60 7.59 -2.69 -6.28
C LEU A 60 8.85 -2.89 -5.44
N ALA A 61 8.68 -3.56 -4.30
CA ALA A 61 9.79 -3.98 -3.45
C ALA A 61 10.23 -5.38 -3.89
N VAL A 62 11.51 -5.53 -4.19
CA VAL A 62 12.07 -6.80 -4.67
C VAL A 62 13.33 -7.17 -3.89
N SER A 63 13.60 -8.47 -3.82
CA SER A 63 14.88 -9.01 -3.38
C SER A 63 15.34 -10.00 -4.47
N GLY A 64 16.37 -9.61 -5.22
CA GLY A 64 16.72 -10.35 -6.44
C GLY A 64 15.56 -10.34 -7.43
N SER A 65 15.10 -11.53 -7.84
CA SER A 65 13.95 -11.69 -8.73
C SER A 65 12.61 -11.84 -7.99
N ASN A 66 12.63 -11.82 -6.65
CA ASN A 66 11.42 -12.06 -5.85
C ASN A 66 10.68 -10.76 -5.55
N GLY A 67 9.40 -10.68 -5.92
CA GLY A 67 8.52 -9.61 -5.51
C GLY A 67 8.08 -9.80 -4.07
N LEU A 68 8.25 -8.77 -3.24
CA LEU A 68 7.99 -8.84 -1.80
C LEU A 68 6.72 -8.09 -1.40
N GLY A 69 6.45 -6.99 -2.08
CA GLY A 69 5.34 -6.10 -1.79
C GLY A 69 5.29 -4.98 -2.81
N TRP A 70 4.21 -4.20 -2.79
CA TRP A 70 4.08 -3.04 -3.66
C TRP A 70 3.18 -1.99 -3.04
N GLY A 71 3.30 -0.77 -3.54
CA GLY A 71 2.43 0.33 -3.14
C GLY A 71 2.16 1.26 -4.29
N SER A 72 1.14 2.08 -4.14
CA SER A 72 0.68 2.98 -5.18
C SER A 72 0.25 4.31 -4.58
N SER A 73 0.61 5.42 -5.23
CA SER A 73 0.21 6.74 -4.82
C SER A 73 -0.05 7.62 -6.02
N SER A 74 -0.94 8.61 -5.87
CA SER A 74 -1.24 9.62 -6.88
C SER A 74 -1.52 10.94 -6.17
N GLY A 75 -0.89 12.03 -6.59
CA GLY A 75 -0.97 13.28 -5.85
C GLY A 75 -0.42 13.10 -4.43
N ASP A 76 -1.25 13.40 -3.43
CA ASP A 76 -0.93 13.19 -2.02
C ASP A 76 -1.55 11.90 -1.44
N TYR A 77 -2.24 11.11 -2.26
CA TYR A 77 -3.04 9.97 -1.83
C TYR A 77 -2.32 8.65 -2.07
N ILE A 78 -2.24 7.84 -1.03
CA ILE A 78 -1.72 6.47 -1.09
C ILE A 78 -2.91 5.54 -1.26
N SER A 79 -2.97 4.88 -2.42
CA SER A 79 -4.14 4.07 -2.81
C SER A 79 -4.04 2.61 -2.39
N GLY A 80 -2.86 2.14 -2.01
CA GLY A 80 -2.70 0.78 -1.53
C GLY A 80 -1.26 0.47 -1.18
N VAL A 81 -1.08 -0.40 -0.20
CA VAL A 81 0.19 -1.01 0.18
C VAL A 81 -0.08 -2.47 0.50
N TYR A 82 0.61 -3.35 -0.17
CA TYR A 82 0.43 -4.79 -0.02
C TYR A 82 1.79 -5.46 0.14
N VAL A 83 1.92 -6.30 1.15
CA VAL A 83 3.13 -7.07 1.43
C VAL A 83 2.75 -8.55 1.53
N ARG A 84 3.58 -9.44 0.99
CA ARG A 84 3.33 -10.88 1.13
C ARG A 84 3.12 -11.23 2.59
N SER A 85 2.12 -12.07 2.87
CA SER A 85 1.73 -12.41 4.24
C SER A 85 2.88 -13.03 5.05
N SER A 86 3.77 -13.77 4.39
CA SER A 86 4.95 -14.36 5.03
C SER A 86 6.01 -13.34 5.45
N LEU A 87 5.89 -12.10 4.99
CA LEU A 87 6.88 -11.04 5.22
C LEU A 87 6.36 -9.94 6.15
N GLY A 88 5.27 -10.18 6.87
CA GLY A 88 4.79 -9.26 7.88
C GLY A 88 5.87 -9.00 8.93
N ARG A 89 6.01 -7.75 9.38
CA ARG A 89 6.97 -7.31 10.40
C ARG A 89 8.44 -7.43 10.00
N THR A 90 8.73 -7.54 8.69
CA THR A 90 10.12 -7.57 8.18
C THR A 90 10.65 -6.20 7.77
N GLY A 91 9.79 -5.16 7.81
CA GLY A 91 10.16 -3.82 7.38
C GLY A 91 9.89 -3.53 5.90
N VAL A 92 9.36 -4.47 5.12
CA VAL A 92 9.04 -4.27 3.70
C VAL A 92 7.96 -3.19 3.54
N GLY A 93 6.88 -3.27 4.31
CA GLY A 93 5.81 -2.27 4.27
C GLY A 93 6.28 -0.88 4.62
N ARG A 94 7.12 -0.76 5.65
CA ARG A 94 7.74 0.51 6.05
C ARG A 94 8.60 1.08 4.93
N ALA A 95 9.39 0.26 4.26
CA ALA A 95 10.25 0.70 3.15
C ALA A 95 9.41 1.20 1.98
N ILE A 96 8.32 0.51 1.64
CA ILE A 96 7.39 0.95 0.60
C ILE A 96 6.78 2.30 0.96
N MET A 97 6.28 2.45 2.18
CA MET A 97 5.68 3.70 2.65
C MET A 97 6.68 4.86 2.60
N SER A 98 7.92 4.63 3.02
CA SER A 98 8.98 5.65 2.96
C SER A 98 9.18 6.13 1.52
N ARG A 99 9.19 5.23 0.55
CA ARG A 99 9.31 5.59 -0.87
C ARG A 99 8.09 6.37 -1.37
N LEU A 100 6.88 5.94 -1.02
CA LEU A 100 5.66 6.65 -1.43
C LEU A 100 5.61 8.05 -0.84
N GLU A 101 5.98 8.22 0.41
CA GLU A 101 6.04 9.53 1.06
C GLU A 101 7.08 10.43 0.40
N SER A 102 8.24 9.90 0.05
CA SER A 102 9.26 10.63 -0.68
C SER A 102 8.73 11.10 -2.05
N ASP A 103 8.03 10.24 -2.78
CA ASP A 103 7.45 10.58 -4.07
C ASP A 103 6.39 11.68 -3.94
N ILE A 104 5.56 11.63 -2.89
CA ILE A 104 4.55 12.65 -2.60
C ILE A 104 5.19 14.02 -2.32
N VAL A 105 6.26 14.04 -1.52
CA VAL A 105 7.01 15.28 -1.25
C VAL A 105 7.63 15.83 -2.53
N LYS A 106 8.19 14.99 -3.38
CA LYS A 106 8.76 15.39 -4.67
C LYS A 106 7.73 16.00 -5.61
N ARG A 107 6.44 15.62 -5.48
CA ARG A 107 5.34 16.21 -6.22
C ARG A 107 4.91 17.56 -5.68
N GLY A 108 5.48 18.01 -4.54
CA GLY A 108 5.18 19.30 -3.93
C GLY A 108 4.13 19.27 -2.83
N HIS A 109 3.71 18.10 -2.37
CA HIS A 109 2.71 17.98 -1.30
C HIS A 109 3.37 17.92 0.07
N GLU A 110 2.70 18.47 1.08
CA GLU A 110 3.19 18.55 2.45
C GLU A 110 2.59 17.49 3.37
N ARG A 111 1.69 16.67 2.85
CA ARG A 111 1.05 15.60 3.61
C ARG A 111 0.67 14.45 2.70
N ALA A 112 0.52 13.27 3.32
CA ALA A 112 0.00 12.08 2.67
C ALA A 112 -1.36 11.75 3.27
N THR A 113 -2.28 11.28 2.43
CA THR A 113 -3.61 10.82 2.82
C THR A 113 -3.81 9.39 2.36
N LEU A 114 -4.64 8.66 3.08
CA LEU A 114 -5.02 7.30 2.70
C LEU A 114 -6.34 6.91 3.36
N ASP A 115 -6.93 5.83 2.88
CA ASP A 115 -8.08 5.17 3.50
C ASP A 115 -7.64 3.76 3.90
N SER A 116 -7.59 3.50 5.21
CA SER A 116 -7.08 2.24 5.74
C SER A 116 -8.19 1.21 5.90
N SER A 117 -7.91 -0.04 5.57
CA SER A 117 -8.72 -1.16 6.05
C SER A 117 -8.55 -1.30 7.57
N ALA A 118 -9.54 -1.90 8.23
CA ALA A 118 -9.55 -2.04 9.69
C ALA A 118 -8.30 -2.73 10.22
N ASN A 119 -7.83 -3.77 9.54
CA ASN A 119 -6.65 -4.55 9.96
C ASN A 119 -5.33 -3.77 9.89
N ALA A 120 -5.25 -2.71 9.07
CA ALA A 120 -4.01 -1.99 8.80
C ALA A 120 -3.85 -0.69 9.61
N VAL A 121 -4.87 -0.26 10.34
CA VAL A 121 -4.83 1.00 11.09
C VAL A 121 -3.62 1.09 12.02
N GLY A 122 -3.35 0.02 12.77
CA GLY A 122 -2.21 -0.01 13.70
C GLY A 122 -0.85 0.18 12.99
N PHE A 123 -0.70 -0.39 11.80
CA PHE A 123 0.49 -0.21 10.98
C PHE A 123 0.69 1.26 10.61
N TYR A 124 -0.35 1.92 10.15
CA TYR A 124 -0.27 3.33 9.76
C TYR A 124 -0.08 4.26 10.96
N ILE A 125 -0.72 3.98 12.09
CA ILE A 125 -0.51 4.77 13.31
C ILE A 125 0.96 4.76 13.72
N LYS A 126 1.62 3.60 13.66
CA LYS A 126 3.05 3.49 13.97
C LYS A 126 3.93 4.31 13.04
N LEU A 127 3.47 4.57 11.82
CA LEU A 127 4.19 5.40 10.84
C LEU A 127 3.87 6.89 10.96
N GLY A 128 3.01 7.29 11.89
CA GLY A 128 2.69 8.69 12.15
C GLY A 128 1.39 9.17 11.56
N TYR A 129 0.57 8.28 11.00
CA TYR A 129 -0.75 8.62 10.48
C TYR A 129 -1.77 8.74 11.60
N ALA A 130 -2.72 9.65 11.46
CA ALA A 130 -3.83 9.83 12.39
C ALA A 130 -5.17 9.72 11.67
N LEU A 131 -6.16 9.17 12.35
CA LEU A 131 -7.54 9.13 11.85
C LEU A 131 -8.09 10.55 11.76
N VAL A 132 -8.71 10.89 10.63
CA VAL A 132 -9.23 12.25 10.36
C VAL A 132 -10.72 12.28 10.04
N GLY A 133 -11.42 11.18 10.20
CA GLY A 133 -12.86 11.12 9.95
C GLY A 133 -13.46 9.78 10.32
N LEU A 134 -14.75 9.67 10.04
CA LEU A 134 -15.49 8.43 10.26
C LEU A 134 -15.24 7.44 9.11
N PRO A 135 -15.45 6.14 9.36
CA PRO A 135 -15.38 5.14 8.29
C PRO A 135 -16.35 5.48 7.16
N ASP A 136 -15.95 5.19 5.91
CA ASP A 136 -16.87 5.29 4.77
C ASP A 136 -17.86 4.10 4.76
N ASN A 137 -18.72 4.04 3.72
CA ASN A 137 -19.74 2.99 3.60
C ASN A 137 -19.17 1.58 3.49
N ALA A 138 -17.90 1.46 3.05
CA ALA A 138 -17.20 0.18 2.95
C ALA A 138 -16.35 -0.12 4.21
N GLY A 139 -16.37 0.77 5.21
CA GLY A 139 -15.61 0.61 6.44
C GLY A 139 -14.18 1.09 6.36
N ALA A 140 -13.77 1.74 5.26
CA ALA A 140 -12.43 2.30 5.15
C ALA A 140 -12.27 3.54 6.03
N LEU A 141 -11.13 3.66 6.68
CA LEU A 141 -10.84 4.66 7.70
C LEU A 141 -9.89 5.73 7.14
N PRO A 142 -10.34 6.98 7.01
CA PRO A 142 -9.50 8.04 6.46
C PRO A 142 -8.39 8.42 7.44
N MET A 143 -7.17 8.49 6.94
CA MET A 143 -5.98 8.82 7.72
C MET A 143 -5.10 9.82 6.98
N ARG A 144 -4.27 10.54 7.75
CA ARG A 144 -3.41 11.59 7.22
C ARG A 144 -2.14 11.72 8.04
N LYS A 145 -1.04 12.10 7.38
CA LYS A 145 0.25 12.39 8.01
C LYS A 145 0.85 13.64 7.38
N THR A 146 1.37 14.55 8.20
CA THR A 146 2.19 15.67 7.73
C THR A 146 3.59 15.17 7.41
N LEU A 147 4.05 15.41 6.18
CA LEU A 147 5.35 14.94 5.69
C LEU A 147 6.43 16.00 5.76
N ARG A 148 6.04 17.27 5.75
CA ARG A 148 6.96 18.38 5.74
C ARG A 148 6.51 19.37 6.79
N VAL A 149 7.46 19.77 7.64
CA VAL A 149 7.23 20.86 8.62
C VAL A 149 7.45 22.17 7.88
N PRO A 150 6.48 23.13 7.89
CA PRO A 150 6.72 24.45 7.31
C PRO A 150 7.93 25.11 7.94
N ASP A 151 8.70 25.85 7.12
CA ASP A 151 9.82 26.64 7.62
C ASP A 151 9.32 27.68 8.64
N PRO A 152 10.04 27.89 9.75
CA PRO A 152 9.63 28.87 10.76
C PRO A 152 9.68 30.32 10.26
#